data_d72c8ddc9d424bc9e67e8340d013b927
#
_entry.id   d72c8ddc9d424bc9e67e8340d013b927
#
_cell.length_a   1.000
_cell.length_b   1.000
_cell.length_c   1.000
_cell.angle_alpha   90.00
_cell.angle_beta   90.00
_cell.angle_gamma   90.00
#
_symmetry.space_group_name_H-M   'P 1'
#
loop_
_entity.id
_entity.type
_entity.pdbx_description
1 polymer ?
#
loop_
_entity_poly.entity_id
_entity_poly.type
_entity_poly.pdbx_seq_one_letter_code
_entity_poly.pdbx_strand_id
1 'polypeptide(L)'
;DDPGRISSFMEQAEQLCKVRIIDYNSSGRAYDNSIFYSAFVRGLAQMLELNKEEKQGLLVSSNLAMQTLDEQGLSPYRTFDSISKFAELLAKSKNEKFVPRITTHQISKKTQIILIEPACGSNTAVIISDGELLFVDSGYACYKDEMLQVLNTVIPDFNKLPKRLLLTHADVDHCGMMDVFDEIIVSHNSARSLINESKGKNGFREEKPIHKPYIDICKTLTAYKTVDPKKLKTPWMNTENLKEPLTQIGFFDFADLHFEAYEGKGGHLPGEVVLIDYKNHIAFTGDVYINVHGLTAEQAEYNQYAPILMTSVDTDPKLCGEERA
;
A
#
# COMPACT_ATOMS: atom_id res chain seq x y z
N ASP A 1 38.90 2.69 -11.99
CA ASP A 1 38.77 1.71 -10.91
C ASP A 1 39.85 1.95 -9.87
N ASP A 2 39.65 2.96 -9.07
CA ASP A 2 40.54 3.34 -7.99
C ASP A 2 40.02 2.79 -6.66
N PRO A 3 40.70 1.83 -6.01
CA PRO A 3 40.27 1.26 -4.73
C PRO A 3 40.03 2.32 -3.63
N GLY A 4 40.79 3.42 -3.67
CA GLY A 4 40.60 4.52 -2.72
C GLY A 4 39.28 5.26 -2.90
N ARG A 5 38.76 5.39 -4.13
CA ARG A 5 37.45 6.02 -4.41
C ARG A 5 36.31 5.13 -3.96
N ILE A 6 36.46 3.82 -4.09
CA ILE A 6 35.44 2.85 -3.63
C ILE A 6 35.39 2.89 -2.11
N SER A 7 36.52 2.83 -1.41
CA SER A 7 36.58 2.91 0.04
C SER A 7 35.91 4.20 0.57
N SER A 8 36.24 5.35 -0.03
CA SER A 8 35.62 6.63 0.34
C SER A 8 34.14 6.66 0.10
N PHE A 9 33.65 6.06 -1.00
CA PHE A 9 32.23 5.95 -1.29
C PHE A 9 31.51 5.09 -0.25
N MET A 10 32.08 3.94 0.11
CA MET A 10 31.51 3.02 1.09
C MET A 10 31.46 3.64 2.49
N GLU A 11 32.51 4.35 2.90
CA GLU A 11 32.54 5.10 4.16
C GLU A 11 31.48 6.21 4.19
N GLN A 12 31.29 6.94 3.10
CA GLN A 12 30.24 7.95 2.99
C GLN A 12 28.85 7.32 3.03
N ALA A 13 28.65 6.18 2.37
CA ALA A 13 27.38 5.47 2.41
C ALA A 13 27.05 4.96 3.83
N GLU A 14 28.05 4.41 4.55
CA GLU A 14 27.87 4.02 5.95
C GLU A 14 27.50 5.20 6.85
N GLN A 15 28.15 6.35 6.69
CA GLN A 15 27.84 7.56 7.47
C GLN A 15 26.45 8.12 7.15
N LEU A 16 26.08 8.18 5.87
CA LEU A 16 24.79 8.72 5.44
C LEU A 16 23.62 7.80 5.82
N CYS A 17 23.82 6.50 5.68
CA CYS A 17 22.76 5.52 5.89
C CYS A 17 22.67 5.03 7.33
N LYS A 18 23.67 5.32 8.17
CA LYS A 18 23.82 4.77 9.53
C LYS A 18 23.74 3.24 9.58
N VAL A 19 24.19 2.59 8.52
CA VAL A 19 24.29 1.14 8.39
C VAL A 19 25.73 0.74 8.11
N ARG A 20 26.10 -0.42 8.60
CA ARG A 20 27.42 -0.98 8.32
C ARG A 20 27.39 -1.76 7.01
N ILE A 21 28.29 -1.43 6.10
CA ILE A 21 28.48 -2.22 4.89
C ILE A 21 29.50 -3.31 5.21
N ILE A 22 29.04 -4.55 5.14
CA ILE A 22 29.86 -5.71 5.51
C ILE A 22 30.63 -6.18 4.28
N ASP A 23 31.92 -6.53 4.51
CA ASP A 23 32.75 -7.31 3.60
C ASP A 23 33.08 -6.68 2.22
N TYR A 24 33.12 -5.34 2.14
CA TYR A 24 33.44 -4.68 0.89
C TYR A 24 34.94 -4.86 0.47
N ASN A 25 35.80 -5.24 1.42
CA ASN A 25 37.23 -5.43 1.16
C ASN A 25 37.58 -6.81 0.60
N SER A 26 36.68 -7.76 0.65
CA SER A 26 37.02 -9.16 0.43
C SER A 26 36.67 -9.68 -0.94
N SER A 27 35.93 -8.93 -1.78
CA SER A 27 35.56 -9.47 -3.09
C SER A 27 35.07 -8.42 -4.09
N GLY A 28 35.24 -8.73 -5.37
CA GLY A 28 34.57 -8.02 -6.47
C GLY A 28 33.08 -7.90 -6.32
N ARG A 29 32.45 -8.81 -5.58
CA ARG A 29 31.00 -8.80 -5.32
C ARG A 29 30.53 -7.55 -4.55
N ALA A 30 31.27 -7.11 -3.53
CA ALA A 30 30.94 -5.89 -2.81
C ALA A 30 31.03 -4.65 -3.71
N TYR A 31 32.01 -4.63 -4.61
CA TYR A 31 32.16 -3.58 -5.61
C TYR A 31 30.97 -3.58 -6.61
N ASP A 32 30.66 -4.73 -7.17
CA ASP A 32 29.55 -4.89 -8.11
C ASP A 32 28.23 -4.49 -7.47
N ASN A 33 27.98 -4.92 -6.24
CA ASN A 33 26.80 -4.53 -5.46
C ASN A 33 26.72 -3.02 -5.25
N SER A 34 27.84 -2.34 -4.94
CA SER A 34 27.83 -0.90 -4.72
C SER A 34 27.54 -0.10 -5.99
N ILE A 35 28.04 -0.54 -7.14
CA ILE A 35 27.76 0.08 -8.45
C ILE A 35 26.28 -0.11 -8.79
N PHE A 36 25.80 -1.33 -8.70
CA PHE A 36 24.42 -1.68 -8.99
C PHE A 36 23.44 -0.86 -8.12
N TYR A 37 23.69 -0.84 -6.83
CA TYR A 37 22.92 -0.13 -5.85
C TYR A 37 22.89 1.40 -6.11
N SER A 38 24.02 2.00 -6.45
CA SER A 38 24.10 3.42 -6.77
C SER A 38 23.35 3.77 -8.06
N ALA A 39 23.39 2.90 -9.06
CA ALA A 39 22.65 3.05 -10.31
C ALA A 39 21.15 2.92 -10.07
N PHE A 40 20.72 1.92 -9.31
CA PHE A 40 19.34 1.70 -8.91
C PHE A 40 18.76 2.92 -8.19
N VAL A 41 19.38 3.38 -7.11
CA VAL A 41 18.87 4.52 -6.33
C VAL A 41 18.81 5.80 -7.17
N ARG A 42 19.81 6.06 -8.01
CA ARG A 42 19.79 7.24 -8.90
C ARG A 42 18.67 7.15 -9.94
N GLY A 43 18.51 5.99 -10.56
CA GLY A 43 17.46 5.76 -11.55
C GLY A 43 16.06 6.00 -10.97
N LEU A 44 15.77 5.39 -9.84
CA LEU A 44 14.49 5.56 -9.16
C LEU A 44 14.27 6.99 -8.67
N ALA A 45 15.29 7.62 -8.07
CA ALA A 45 15.17 8.97 -7.56
C ALA A 45 14.91 10.01 -8.67
N GLN A 46 15.46 9.78 -9.87
CA GLN A 46 15.19 10.62 -11.04
C GLN A 46 13.81 10.35 -11.64
N MET A 47 13.45 9.07 -11.80
CA MET A 47 12.19 8.65 -12.42
C MET A 47 10.97 9.12 -11.61
N LEU A 48 11.05 9.06 -10.28
CA LEU A 48 9.96 9.39 -9.37
C LEU A 48 10.07 10.81 -8.80
N GLU A 49 11.03 11.61 -9.25
CA GLU A 49 11.26 12.98 -8.81
C GLU A 49 11.41 13.11 -7.28
N LEU A 50 12.07 12.13 -6.64
CA LEU A 50 12.21 12.05 -5.19
C LEU A 50 12.98 13.25 -4.64
N ASN A 51 12.49 13.82 -3.55
CA ASN A 51 13.17 14.84 -2.80
C ASN A 51 14.40 14.28 -2.05
N LYS A 52 15.15 15.14 -1.36
CA LYS A 52 16.40 14.74 -0.69
C LYS A 52 16.19 13.71 0.42
N GLU A 53 15.11 13.85 1.20
CA GLU A 53 14.81 12.96 2.32
C GLU A 53 14.31 11.59 1.81
N GLU A 54 13.43 11.57 0.83
CA GLU A 54 12.95 10.36 0.17
C GLU A 54 14.09 9.60 -0.50
N LYS A 55 14.99 10.30 -1.18
CA LYS A 55 16.20 9.70 -1.77
C LYS A 55 17.11 9.07 -0.71
N GLN A 56 17.28 9.74 0.43
CA GLN A 56 18.06 9.21 1.55
C GLN A 56 17.37 7.98 2.16
N GLY A 57 16.05 8.00 2.35
CA GLY A 57 15.27 6.86 2.81
C GLY A 57 15.41 5.65 1.88
N LEU A 58 15.26 5.88 0.56
CA LEU A 58 15.45 4.84 -0.46
C LEU A 58 16.86 4.26 -0.41
N LEU A 59 17.87 5.08 -0.20
CA LEU A 59 19.26 4.67 -0.07
C LEU A 59 19.46 3.72 1.12
N VAL A 60 18.93 4.06 2.28
CA VAL A 60 18.99 3.25 3.51
C VAL A 60 18.29 1.92 3.33
N SER A 61 17.04 1.96 2.88
CA SER A 61 16.20 0.76 2.73
C SER A 61 16.76 -0.19 1.67
N SER A 62 17.27 0.35 0.55
CA SER A 62 17.90 -0.47 -0.50
C SER A 62 19.19 -1.13 -0.01
N ASN A 63 20.00 -0.44 0.80
CA ASN A 63 21.18 -1.02 1.40
C ASN A 63 20.82 -2.18 2.35
N LEU A 64 19.84 -1.98 3.22
CA LEU A 64 19.36 -3.03 4.13
C LEU A 64 18.77 -4.22 3.36
N ALA A 65 17.99 -3.97 2.31
CA ALA A 65 17.43 -5.04 1.48
C ALA A 65 18.54 -5.87 0.82
N MET A 66 19.58 -5.21 0.29
CA MET A 66 20.71 -5.89 -0.32
C MET A 66 21.48 -6.76 0.69
N GLN A 67 21.79 -6.22 1.88
CA GLN A 67 22.44 -6.96 2.94
C GLN A 67 21.61 -8.16 3.39
N THR A 68 20.31 -7.97 3.63
CA THR A 68 19.43 -9.04 4.08
C THR A 68 19.34 -10.18 3.05
N LEU A 69 19.29 -9.86 1.77
CA LEU A 69 19.28 -10.86 0.69
C LEU A 69 20.60 -11.61 0.60
N ASP A 70 21.74 -10.90 0.67
CA ASP A 70 23.06 -11.50 0.65
C ASP A 70 23.29 -12.44 1.85
N GLU A 71 22.92 -12.04 3.06
CA GLU A 71 23.00 -12.86 4.28
C GLU A 71 22.19 -14.16 4.19
N GLN A 72 21.12 -14.14 3.43
CA GLN A 72 20.27 -15.32 3.19
C GLN A 72 20.73 -16.14 1.97
N GLY A 73 21.80 -15.74 1.30
CA GLY A 73 22.29 -16.40 0.09
C GLY A 73 21.39 -16.19 -1.12
N LEU A 74 20.54 -15.17 -1.11
CA LEU A 74 19.65 -14.81 -2.21
C LEU A 74 20.30 -13.74 -3.09
N SER A 75 20.05 -13.80 -4.40
CA SER A 75 20.55 -12.78 -5.32
C SER A 75 19.74 -11.50 -5.22
N PRO A 76 20.32 -10.36 -4.88
CA PRO A 76 19.60 -9.09 -4.83
C PRO A 76 19.19 -8.59 -6.22
N TYR A 77 19.92 -8.93 -7.27
CA TYR A 77 19.72 -8.36 -8.61
C TYR A 77 18.31 -8.56 -9.16
N ARG A 78 17.80 -9.78 -9.07
CA ARG A 78 16.45 -10.10 -9.55
C ARG A 78 15.37 -9.30 -8.80
N THR A 79 15.52 -9.16 -7.50
CA THR A 79 14.61 -8.40 -6.65
C THR A 79 14.61 -6.93 -7.04
N PHE A 80 15.79 -6.33 -7.18
CA PHE A 80 15.92 -4.92 -7.54
C PHE A 80 15.48 -4.64 -8.99
N ASP A 81 15.68 -5.57 -9.92
CA ASP A 81 15.14 -5.47 -11.28
C ASP A 81 13.61 -5.43 -11.26
N SER A 82 12.98 -6.29 -10.46
CA SER A 82 11.52 -6.28 -10.30
C SER A 82 11.00 -5.01 -9.62
N ILE A 83 11.70 -4.49 -8.61
CA ILE A 83 11.37 -3.20 -7.97
C ILE A 83 11.48 -2.05 -8.99
N SER A 84 12.51 -2.05 -9.84
CA SER A 84 12.66 -1.06 -10.90
C SER A 84 11.49 -1.10 -11.89
N LYS A 85 11.11 -2.28 -12.33
CA LYS A 85 9.94 -2.46 -13.21
C LYS A 85 8.64 -2.00 -12.59
N PHE A 86 8.43 -2.30 -11.30
CA PHE A 86 7.27 -1.78 -10.57
C PHE A 86 7.28 -0.24 -10.55
N ALA A 87 8.41 0.38 -10.25
CA ALA A 87 8.56 1.84 -10.26
C ALA A 87 8.33 2.45 -11.65
N GLU A 88 8.79 1.78 -12.72
CA GLU A 88 8.52 2.18 -14.12
C GLU A 88 7.03 2.17 -14.43
N LEU A 89 6.31 1.13 -13.98
CA LEU A 89 4.86 1.05 -14.15
C LEU A 89 4.14 2.16 -13.39
N LEU A 90 4.54 2.45 -12.14
CA LEU A 90 4.00 3.57 -11.37
C LEU A 90 4.22 4.90 -12.10
N ALA A 91 5.43 5.16 -12.60
CA ALA A 91 5.75 6.39 -13.32
C ALA A 91 5.02 6.50 -14.66
N LYS A 92 4.84 5.38 -15.37
CA LYS A 92 4.14 5.31 -16.66
C LYS A 92 2.68 5.75 -16.57
N SER A 93 2.03 5.53 -15.43
CA SER A 93 0.60 5.79 -15.23
C SER A 93 0.32 7.13 -14.52
N LYS A 94 1.28 8.07 -14.49
CA LYS A 94 1.13 9.40 -13.88
C LYS A 94 0.63 10.46 -14.85
N ASN A 95 0.14 11.57 -14.29
CA ASN A 95 -0.31 12.76 -15.01
C ASN A 95 -1.41 12.44 -16.04
N GLU A 96 -1.28 12.93 -17.27
CA GLU A 96 -2.26 12.73 -18.35
C GLU A 96 -2.45 11.25 -18.73
N LYS A 97 -1.55 10.37 -18.30
CA LYS A 97 -1.63 8.93 -18.54
C LYS A 97 -2.39 8.18 -17.43
N PHE A 98 -2.81 8.87 -16.39
CA PHE A 98 -3.67 8.30 -15.36
C PHE A 98 -5.11 8.23 -15.88
N VAL A 99 -5.47 7.09 -16.46
CA VAL A 99 -6.79 6.84 -17.05
C VAL A 99 -7.42 5.62 -16.34
N PRO A 100 -8.06 5.83 -15.19
CA PRO A 100 -8.71 4.73 -14.46
C PRO A 100 -9.99 4.28 -15.19
N ARG A 101 -10.35 3.00 -15.03
CA ARG A 101 -11.68 2.54 -15.37
C ARG A 101 -12.66 3.10 -14.33
N ILE A 102 -13.77 3.68 -14.78
CA ILE A 102 -14.78 4.24 -13.89
C ILE A 102 -16.12 3.59 -14.20
N THR A 103 -16.72 2.99 -13.18
CA THR A 103 -18.06 2.39 -13.26
C THR A 103 -18.97 3.01 -12.20
N THR A 104 -20.24 3.20 -12.55
CA THR A 104 -21.25 3.76 -11.64
C THR A 104 -22.39 2.78 -11.50
N HIS A 105 -22.76 2.49 -10.24
CA HIS A 105 -23.87 1.62 -9.89
C HIS A 105 -24.91 2.41 -9.10
N GLN A 106 -26.12 2.50 -9.64
CA GLN A 106 -27.26 3.08 -8.91
C GLN A 106 -27.82 2.00 -7.97
N ILE A 107 -27.77 2.24 -6.66
CA ILE A 107 -28.22 1.29 -5.65
C ILE A 107 -29.68 1.59 -5.27
N SER A 108 -30.01 2.86 -5.05
CA SER A 108 -31.36 3.32 -4.74
C SER A 108 -31.64 4.63 -5.45
N LYS A 109 -32.79 5.24 -5.19
CA LYS A 109 -33.10 6.58 -5.72
C LYS A 109 -32.14 7.67 -5.21
N LYS A 110 -31.49 7.44 -4.06
CA LYS A 110 -30.63 8.40 -3.38
C LYS A 110 -29.16 8.04 -3.40
N THR A 111 -28.85 6.75 -3.47
CA THR A 111 -27.50 6.23 -3.28
C THR A 111 -26.93 5.62 -4.55
N GLN A 112 -25.76 6.06 -4.94
CA GLN A 112 -24.95 5.49 -6.02
C GLN A 112 -23.55 5.16 -5.53
N ILE A 113 -22.90 4.21 -6.16
CA ILE A 113 -21.51 3.84 -5.94
C ILE A 113 -20.73 4.10 -7.24
N ILE A 114 -19.64 4.84 -7.12
CA ILE A 114 -18.67 5.03 -8.20
C ILE A 114 -17.43 4.19 -7.84
N LEU A 115 -17.07 3.26 -8.71
CA LEU A 115 -15.80 2.52 -8.61
C LEU A 115 -14.78 3.20 -9.52
N ILE A 116 -13.62 3.50 -8.96
CA ILE A 116 -12.47 4.07 -9.67
C ILE A 116 -11.34 3.04 -9.59
N GLU A 117 -10.95 2.51 -10.73
CA GLU A 117 -10.02 1.38 -10.86
C GLU A 117 -8.80 1.79 -11.70
N PRO A 118 -7.72 2.24 -11.03
CA PRO A 118 -6.47 2.60 -11.71
C PRO A 118 -5.81 1.37 -12.36
N ALA A 119 -4.85 1.63 -13.26
CA ALA A 119 -4.08 0.58 -13.91
C ALA A 119 -3.30 -0.32 -12.92
N CYS A 120 -2.88 0.25 -11.78
CA CYS A 120 -2.20 -0.50 -10.72
C CYS A 120 -3.13 -1.40 -9.87
N GLY A 121 -4.43 -1.41 -10.13
CA GLY A 121 -5.41 -1.92 -9.16
C GLY A 121 -5.65 -0.88 -8.07
N SER A 122 -5.63 -1.28 -6.80
CA SER A 122 -5.79 -0.32 -5.69
C SER A 122 -7.06 0.51 -5.82
N ASN A 123 -8.18 -0.17 -5.92
CA ASN A 123 -9.46 0.42 -6.27
C ASN A 123 -9.99 1.34 -5.16
N THR A 124 -10.67 2.38 -5.56
CA THR A 124 -11.40 3.28 -4.65
C THR A 124 -12.88 3.21 -4.98
N ALA A 125 -13.70 2.90 -3.99
CA ALA A 125 -15.15 3.03 -4.12
C ALA A 125 -15.64 4.30 -3.43
N VAL A 126 -16.51 5.06 -4.08
CA VAL A 126 -17.13 6.24 -3.50
C VAL A 126 -18.63 6.05 -3.46
N ILE A 127 -19.17 5.95 -2.27
CA ILE A 127 -20.63 5.90 -2.03
C ILE A 127 -21.13 7.32 -1.85
N ILE A 128 -22.08 7.71 -2.67
CA ILE A 128 -22.67 9.06 -2.69
C ILE A 128 -24.13 8.95 -2.28
N SER A 129 -24.53 9.66 -1.24
CA SER A 129 -25.94 9.75 -0.82
C SER A 129 -26.23 11.04 -0.09
N ASP A 130 -27.37 11.66 -0.42
CA ASP A 130 -27.89 12.87 0.26
C ASP A 130 -26.86 14.00 0.47
N GLY A 131 -25.88 14.11 -0.44
CA GLY A 131 -24.83 15.16 -0.37
C GLY A 131 -23.64 14.81 0.52
N GLU A 132 -23.52 13.57 0.98
CA GLU A 132 -22.36 13.06 1.73
C GLU A 132 -21.60 11.99 0.92
N LEU A 133 -20.32 11.85 1.18
CA LEU A 133 -19.44 10.89 0.54
C LEU A 133 -18.83 9.94 1.57
N LEU A 134 -18.93 8.64 1.31
CA LEU A 134 -18.16 7.63 2.00
C LEU A 134 -17.22 6.95 1.00
N PHE A 135 -15.94 7.05 1.26
CA PHE A 135 -14.92 6.32 0.51
C PHE A 135 -14.68 4.96 1.16
N VAL A 136 -14.54 3.93 0.35
CA VAL A 136 -13.98 2.65 0.76
C VAL A 136 -12.67 2.48 0.04
N ASP A 137 -11.59 2.52 0.82
CA ASP A 137 -10.20 2.59 0.39
C ASP A 137 -9.86 3.82 -0.48
N SER A 138 -8.58 4.08 -0.69
CA SER A 138 -8.14 5.33 -1.32
C SER A 138 -6.89 5.21 -2.21
N GLY A 139 -6.58 4.00 -2.67
CA GLY A 139 -5.50 3.76 -3.63
C GLY A 139 -4.10 4.08 -3.13
N TYR A 140 -3.16 4.26 -4.05
CA TYR A 140 -1.78 4.69 -3.78
C TYR A 140 -1.65 6.20 -3.63
N ALA A 141 -0.81 6.64 -2.68
CA ALA A 141 -0.55 8.06 -2.44
C ALA A 141 0.15 8.76 -3.62
N CYS A 142 0.94 8.03 -4.41
CA CYS A 142 1.62 8.60 -5.58
C CYS A 142 0.68 9.04 -6.71
N TYR A 143 -0.59 8.67 -6.66
CA TYR A 143 -1.64 9.08 -7.62
C TYR A 143 -2.69 10.00 -7.00
N LYS A 144 -2.41 10.55 -5.83
CA LYS A 144 -3.39 11.38 -5.11
C LYS A 144 -3.90 12.56 -5.94
N ASP A 145 -3.00 13.28 -6.61
CA ASP A 145 -3.38 14.48 -7.36
C ASP A 145 -4.23 14.13 -8.58
N GLU A 146 -3.87 13.07 -9.29
CA GLU A 146 -4.64 12.53 -10.41
C GLU A 146 -6.00 12.03 -9.96
N MET A 147 -6.05 11.29 -8.83
CA MET A 147 -7.30 10.81 -8.26
C MET A 147 -8.22 11.96 -7.86
N LEU A 148 -7.68 13.02 -7.24
CA LEU A 148 -8.45 14.22 -6.91
C LEU A 148 -9.00 14.93 -8.15
N GLN A 149 -8.25 14.96 -9.28
CA GLN A 149 -8.73 15.49 -10.53
C GLN A 149 -9.90 14.66 -11.10
N VAL A 150 -9.77 13.33 -11.08
CA VAL A 150 -10.85 12.41 -11.48
C VAL A 150 -12.09 12.63 -10.61
N LEU A 151 -11.95 12.66 -9.30
CA LEU A 151 -13.04 12.86 -8.34
C LEU A 151 -13.77 14.20 -8.58
N ASN A 152 -13.04 15.29 -8.80
CA ASN A 152 -13.63 16.59 -9.14
C ASN A 152 -14.36 16.59 -10.49
N THR A 153 -13.97 15.69 -11.40
CA THR A 153 -14.63 15.57 -12.72
C THR A 153 -15.92 14.77 -12.62
N VAL A 154 -15.93 13.67 -11.82
CA VAL A 154 -17.06 12.73 -11.77
C VAL A 154 -18.08 13.04 -10.68
N ILE A 155 -17.69 13.81 -9.64
CA ILE A 155 -18.56 14.17 -8.51
C ILE A 155 -18.74 15.69 -8.48
N PRO A 156 -19.93 16.21 -8.82
CA PRO A 156 -20.21 17.64 -8.70
C PRO A 156 -19.97 18.17 -7.29
N ASP A 157 -19.35 19.31 -7.17
CA ASP A 157 -19.04 19.96 -5.88
C ASP A 157 -18.20 19.13 -4.90
N PHE A 158 -17.42 18.15 -5.37
CA PHE A 158 -16.63 17.22 -4.59
C PHE A 158 -15.90 17.88 -3.39
N ASN A 159 -15.28 19.02 -3.62
CA ASN A 159 -14.50 19.71 -2.58
C ASN A 159 -15.34 20.28 -1.44
N LYS A 160 -16.64 20.51 -1.67
CA LYS A 160 -17.57 21.09 -0.68
C LYS A 160 -18.30 20.03 0.12
N LEU A 161 -18.40 18.81 -0.41
CA LEU A 161 -19.15 17.74 0.23
C LEU A 161 -18.40 17.18 1.43
N PRO A 162 -19.10 16.91 2.56
CA PRO A 162 -18.53 16.15 3.66
C PRO A 162 -18.14 14.75 3.19
N LYS A 163 -16.96 14.31 3.61
CA LYS A 163 -16.40 13.04 3.16
C LYS A 163 -15.68 12.30 4.27
N ARG A 164 -15.90 11.00 4.36
CA ARG A 164 -15.24 10.09 5.29
C ARG A 164 -14.56 8.97 4.51
N LEU A 165 -13.49 8.43 5.07
CA LEU A 165 -12.80 7.27 4.54
C LEU A 165 -13.06 6.07 5.45
N LEU A 166 -13.43 4.94 4.88
CA LEU A 166 -13.42 3.65 5.51
C LEU A 166 -12.30 2.84 4.87
N LEU A 167 -11.34 2.39 5.66
CA LEU A 167 -10.27 1.51 5.19
C LEU A 167 -10.64 0.06 5.48
N THR A 168 -10.55 -0.79 4.46
CA THR A 168 -10.67 -2.23 4.64
C THR A 168 -9.50 -2.77 5.46
N HIS A 169 -8.29 -2.30 5.18
CA HIS A 169 -7.08 -2.65 5.92
C HIS A 169 -5.96 -1.60 5.75
N ALA A 170 -4.87 -1.78 6.50
CA ALA A 170 -3.77 -0.82 6.57
C ALA A 170 -2.61 -1.23 5.64
N ASP A 171 -2.84 -1.28 4.32
CA ASP A 171 -1.78 -1.47 3.33
C ASP A 171 -1.59 -0.22 2.47
N VAL A 172 -0.41 -0.08 1.87
CA VAL A 172 0.03 1.14 1.18
C VAL A 172 -0.83 1.53 -0.01
N ASP A 173 -1.48 0.56 -0.64
CA ASP A 173 -2.33 0.72 -1.81
C ASP A 173 -3.82 0.92 -1.46
N HIS A 174 -4.16 0.95 -0.19
CA HIS A 174 -5.50 1.28 0.31
C HIS A 174 -5.53 2.62 1.05
N CYS A 175 -4.36 3.11 1.49
CA CYS A 175 -4.20 4.23 2.40
C CYS A 175 -3.72 5.53 1.73
N GLY A 176 -3.76 5.64 0.41
CA GLY A 176 -3.06 6.70 -0.33
C GLY A 176 -3.52 8.13 -0.07
N MET A 177 -4.80 8.34 0.22
CA MET A 177 -5.38 9.67 0.39
C MET A 177 -5.84 9.97 1.83
N MET A 178 -5.31 9.30 2.85
CA MET A 178 -5.74 9.49 4.25
C MET A 178 -5.70 10.94 4.72
N ASP A 179 -4.81 11.76 4.20
CA ASP A 179 -4.69 13.17 4.57
C ASP A 179 -5.85 14.05 4.06
N VAL A 180 -6.59 13.61 3.06
CA VAL A 180 -7.76 14.31 2.48
C VAL A 180 -8.98 14.27 3.40
N PHE A 181 -9.03 13.31 4.32
CA PHE A 181 -10.19 13.05 5.17
C PHE A 181 -9.95 13.53 6.61
N ASP A 182 -11.01 14.01 7.26
CA ASP A 182 -11.00 14.38 8.67
C ASP A 182 -11.34 13.19 9.59
N GLU A 183 -12.05 12.20 9.05
CA GLU A 183 -12.44 10.98 9.76
C GLU A 183 -12.11 9.75 8.91
N ILE A 184 -11.41 8.81 9.54
CA ILE A 184 -11.00 7.54 8.93
C ILE A 184 -11.49 6.39 9.80
N ILE A 185 -12.38 5.59 9.27
CA ILE A 185 -13.00 4.45 9.94
C ILE A 185 -12.16 3.21 9.65
N VAL A 186 -11.73 2.52 10.69
CA VAL A 186 -10.88 1.33 10.58
C VAL A 186 -11.17 0.33 11.70
N SER A 187 -10.72 -0.91 11.56
CA SER A 187 -10.69 -1.87 12.66
C SER A 187 -9.68 -1.47 13.74
N HIS A 188 -9.80 -2.04 14.94
CA HIS A 188 -8.83 -1.80 16.02
C HIS A 188 -7.42 -2.27 15.65
N ASN A 189 -7.31 -3.39 14.94
CA ASN A 189 -6.01 -3.93 14.53
C ASN A 189 -5.35 -3.04 13.47
N SER A 190 -6.08 -2.62 12.43
CA SER A 190 -5.58 -1.67 11.44
C SER A 190 -5.20 -0.33 12.07
N ALA A 191 -6.03 0.20 13.00
CA ALA A 191 -5.69 1.41 13.75
C ALA A 191 -4.38 1.27 14.53
N ARG A 192 -4.16 0.12 15.19
CA ARG A 192 -2.91 -0.17 15.90
C ARG A 192 -1.69 -0.13 15.00
N SER A 193 -1.78 -0.72 13.79
CA SER A 193 -0.71 -0.67 12.81
C SER A 193 -0.41 0.78 12.39
N LEU A 194 -1.41 1.53 11.96
CA LEU A 194 -1.28 2.92 11.53
C LEU A 194 -0.74 3.84 12.64
N ILE A 195 -1.17 3.64 13.90
CA ILE A 195 -0.65 4.37 15.06
C ILE A 195 0.82 4.02 15.33
N ASN A 196 1.21 2.75 15.18
CA ASN A 196 2.61 2.35 15.33
C ASN A 196 3.47 3.04 14.27
N GLU A 197 3.07 3.00 13.02
CA GLU A 197 3.78 3.65 11.92
C GLU A 197 3.91 5.17 12.11
N SER A 198 2.85 5.85 12.58
CA SER A 198 2.91 7.28 12.86
C SER A 198 3.92 7.67 13.97
N LYS A 199 4.31 6.68 14.80
CA LYS A 199 5.35 6.82 15.83
C LYS A 199 6.72 6.29 15.39
N GLY A 200 6.89 5.99 14.10
CA GLY A 200 8.12 5.41 13.55
C GLY A 200 8.39 3.97 13.99
N LYS A 201 7.35 3.24 14.41
CA LYS A 201 7.44 1.82 14.74
C LYS A 201 7.00 0.97 13.55
N ASN A 202 7.30 -0.32 13.60
CA ASN A 202 6.87 -1.25 12.57
C ASN A 202 5.33 -1.41 12.55
N GLY A 203 4.75 -1.41 11.36
CA GLY A 203 3.43 -1.94 11.09
C GLY A 203 3.48 -3.45 10.87
N PHE A 204 2.35 -4.06 10.51
CA PHE A 204 2.28 -5.52 10.35
C PHE A 204 3.21 -6.06 9.25
N ARG A 205 3.35 -5.34 8.14
CA ARG A 205 4.19 -5.76 7.02
C ARG A 205 5.68 -5.79 7.37
N GLU A 206 6.14 -4.94 8.31
CA GLU A 206 7.54 -4.84 8.73
C GLU A 206 7.91 -5.75 9.89
N GLU A 207 7.01 -6.57 10.40
CA GLU A 207 7.30 -7.50 11.52
C GLU A 207 8.39 -8.53 11.18
N LYS A 208 8.44 -8.98 9.92
CA LYS A 208 9.51 -9.87 9.45
C LYS A 208 10.71 -9.04 8.97
N PRO A 209 11.92 -9.29 9.50
CA PRO A 209 13.12 -8.51 9.16
C PRO A 209 13.43 -8.40 7.67
N ILE A 210 13.15 -9.46 6.89
CA ILE A 210 13.36 -9.45 5.43
C ILE A 210 12.35 -8.54 4.71
N HIS A 211 11.13 -8.44 5.22
CA HIS A 211 10.08 -7.64 4.59
C HIS A 211 10.26 -6.15 4.84
N LYS A 212 10.77 -5.78 6.02
CA LYS A 212 10.88 -4.38 6.42
C LYS A 212 11.58 -3.48 5.38
N PRO A 213 12.80 -3.74 4.95
CA PRO A 213 13.46 -2.87 3.97
C PRO A 213 12.74 -2.83 2.62
N TYR A 214 12.08 -3.92 2.22
CA TYR A 214 11.26 -3.96 1.03
C TYR A 214 10.01 -3.06 1.16
N ILE A 215 9.32 -3.14 2.27
CA ILE A 215 8.14 -2.30 2.54
C ILE A 215 8.54 -0.82 2.63
N ASP A 216 9.67 -0.50 3.25
CA ASP A 216 10.20 0.87 3.29
C ASP A 216 10.50 1.40 1.87
N ILE A 217 11.03 0.56 0.97
CA ILE A 217 11.19 0.90 -0.45
C ILE A 217 9.82 1.14 -1.09
N CYS A 218 8.86 0.23 -0.93
CA CYS A 218 7.51 0.38 -1.48
C CYS A 218 6.82 1.65 -0.99
N LYS A 219 6.91 1.97 0.31
CA LYS A 219 6.38 3.22 0.88
C LYS A 219 7.00 4.46 0.23
N THR A 220 8.29 4.43 -0.07
CA THR A 220 8.96 5.53 -0.78
C THR A 220 8.47 5.64 -2.23
N LEU A 221 8.40 4.53 -2.96
CA LEU A 221 7.97 4.50 -4.36
C LEU A 221 6.52 4.96 -4.54
N THR A 222 5.66 4.62 -3.58
CA THR A 222 4.23 4.93 -3.60
C THR A 222 3.89 6.26 -2.92
N ALA A 223 4.90 7.01 -2.47
CA ALA A 223 4.75 8.28 -1.74
C ALA A 223 3.87 8.17 -0.49
N TYR A 224 3.82 6.98 0.14
CA TYR A 224 3.01 6.72 1.32
C TYR A 224 3.36 7.67 2.48
N LYS A 225 2.33 8.13 3.18
CA LYS A 225 2.47 8.98 4.36
C LYS A 225 1.64 8.43 5.51
N THR A 226 2.21 8.51 6.70
CA THR A 226 1.51 8.13 7.92
C THR A 226 0.34 9.06 8.22
N VAL A 227 -0.68 8.53 8.88
CA VAL A 227 -1.88 9.27 9.27
C VAL A 227 -1.71 9.99 10.62
N ASP A 228 -2.43 11.10 10.84
CA ASP A 228 -2.64 11.64 12.20
C ASP A 228 -3.59 10.68 12.96
N PRO A 229 -3.14 10.05 14.07
CA PRO A 229 -3.95 9.10 14.82
C PRO A 229 -5.28 9.68 15.34
N LYS A 230 -5.40 11.00 15.46
CA LYS A 230 -6.64 11.65 15.92
C LYS A 230 -7.80 11.50 14.92
N LYS A 231 -7.47 11.27 13.65
CA LYS A 231 -8.46 11.04 12.58
C LYS A 231 -9.08 9.65 12.63
N LEU A 232 -8.42 8.69 13.29
CA LEU A 232 -8.86 7.29 13.32
C LEU A 232 -10.06 7.10 14.23
N LYS A 233 -11.07 6.37 13.72
CA LYS A 233 -12.27 5.94 14.43
C LYS A 233 -12.41 4.43 14.33
N THR A 234 -12.61 3.78 15.47
CA THR A 234 -12.77 2.33 15.57
C THR A 234 -14.15 2.00 16.14
N PRO A 235 -15.22 2.05 15.31
CA PRO A 235 -16.61 1.91 15.82
C PRO A 235 -16.97 0.48 16.19
N TRP A 236 -16.20 -0.51 15.76
CA TRP A 236 -16.47 -1.93 15.93
C TRP A 236 -15.84 -2.51 17.19
N MET A 237 -16.17 -3.77 17.51
CA MET A 237 -15.58 -4.49 18.64
C MET A 237 -14.07 -4.67 18.44
N ASN A 238 -13.32 -4.58 19.52
CA ASN A 238 -11.91 -4.95 19.53
C ASN A 238 -11.79 -6.49 19.57
N THR A 239 -11.08 -7.04 18.61
CA THR A 239 -10.95 -8.49 18.41
C THR A 239 -9.51 -8.95 18.68
N GLU A 240 -9.20 -9.36 19.90
CA GLU A 240 -7.85 -9.84 20.22
C GLU A 240 -7.63 -11.34 19.94
N ASN A 241 -8.69 -12.16 19.86
CA ASN A 241 -8.59 -13.60 19.65
C ASN A 241 -9.76 -14.13 18.83
N LEU A 242 -9.75 -13.88 17.54
CA LEU A 242 -10.77 -14.38 16.61
C LEU A 242 -10.72 -15.92 16.53
N LYS A 243 -11.86 -16.57 16.74
CA LYS A 243 -11.99 -18.04 16.66
C LYS A 243 -12.32 -18.50 15.24
N GLU A 244 -13.26 -17.82 14.61
CA GLU A 244 -13.69 -18.11 13.23
C GLU A 244 -12.78 -17.40 12.24
N PRO A 245 -12.64 -17.91 11.02
CA PRO A 245 -11.86 -17.27 9.96
C PRO A 245 -12.31 -15.82 9.70
N LEU A 246 -13.61 -15.60 9.55
CA LEU A 246 -14.25 -14.28 9.55
C LEU A 246 -15.19 -14.16 10.74
N THR A 247 -15.03 -13.13 11.54
CA THR A 247 -15.86 -12.87 12.74
C THR A 247 -16.61 -11.56 12.57
N GLN A 248 -17.93 -11.58 12.76
CA GLN A 248 -18.72 -10.36 12.77
C GLN A 248 -18.31 -9.48 13.96
N ILE A 249 -17.89 -8.27 13.66
CA ILE A 249 -17.38 -7.29 14.64
C ILE A 249 -18.37 -6.17 14.91
N GLY A 250 -19.42 -6.04 14.12
CA GLY A 250 -20.45 -5.03 14.28
C GLY A 250 -21.12 -4.67 12.98
N PHE A 251 -21.67 -3.46 12.94
CA PHE A 251 -22.39 -2.91 11.81
C PHE A 251 -21.86 -1.54 11.45
N PHE A 252 -22.13 -1.12 10.21
CA PHE A 252 -21.84 0.23 9.76
C PHE A 252 -22.95 0.72 8.82
N ASP A 253 -23.60 1.81 9.20
CA ASP A 253 -24.65 2.42 8.41
C ASP A 253 -24.14 3.63 7.65
N PHE A 254 -24.53 3.73 6.38
CA PHE A 254 -24.34 4.92 5.58
C PHE A 254 -25.57 5.14 4.70
N ALA A 255 -26.32 6.18 4.97
CA ALA A 255 -27.59 6.48 4.30
C ALA A 255 -28.59 5.32 4.38
N ASP A 256 -28.98 4.74 3.24
CA ASP A 256 -29.87 3.58 3.15
C ASP A 256 -29.14 2.22 3.02
N LEU A 257 -27.82 2.23 3.17
CA LEU A 257 -26.98 1.03 3.21
C LEU A 257 -26.73 0.60 4.66
N HIS A 258 -26.78 -0.71 4.89
CA HIS A 258 -26.55 -1.33 6.18
C HIS A 258 -25.53 -2.47 6.03
N PHE A 259 -24.30 -2.19 6.40
CA PHE A 259 -23.21 -3.15 6.29
C PHE A 259 -23.03 -3.94 7.60
N GLU A 260 -22.99 -5.25 7.48
CA GLU A 260 -22.39 -6.11 8.49
C GLU A 260 -20.88 -6.08 8.28
N ALA A 261 -20.11 -5.81 9.36
CA ALA A 261 -18.66 -5.75 9.34
C ALA A 261 -18.08 -7.03 9.92
N TYR A 262 -17.20 -7.67 9.16
CA TYR A 262 -16.50 -8.88 9.55
C TYR A 262 -14.99 -8.62 9.53
N GLU A 263 -14.25 -9.11 10.53
CA GLU A 263 -12.79 -9.04 10.57
C GLU A 263 -12.20 -10.44 10.41
N GLY A 264 -11.18 -10.56 9.55
CA GLY A 264 -10.38 -11.77 9.36
C GLY A 264 -9.35 -11.97 10.45
N LYS A 265 -8.85 -13.19 10.62
CA LYS A 265 -7.73 -13.52 11.54
C LYS A 265 -6.39 -12.96 11.09
N GLY A 266 -6.34 -12.35 9.91
CA GLY A 266 -5.13 -11.79 9.33
C GLY A 266 -4.47 -12.68 8.29
N GLY A 267 -5.27 -13.40 7.53
CA GLY A 267 -4.78 -14.22 6.42
C GLY A 267 -4.09 -13.36 5.39
N HIS A 268 -4.77 -12.32 4.89
CA HIS A 268 -4.12 -11.29 4.09
C HIS A 268 -3.34 -10.33 5.00
N LEU A 269 -4.05 -9.56 5.83
CA LEU A 269 -3.45 -8.65 6.80
C LEU A 269 -4.28 -8.58 8.10
N PRO A 270 -3.64 -8.56 9.29
CA PRO A 270 -4.37 -8.37 10.54
C PRO A 270 -5.20 -7.08 10.54
N GLY A 271 -6.47 -7.19 10.89
CA GLY A 271 -7.38 -6.04 10.92
C GLY A 271 -8.11 -5.78 9.61
N GLU A 272 -7.97 -6.64 8.63
CA GLU A 272 -8.74 -6.53 7.39
C GLU A 272 -10.22 -6.77 7.63
N VAL A 273 -11.06 -5.88 7.08
CA VAL A 273 -12.51 -5.88 7.26
C VAL A 273 -13.21 -6.15 5.94
N VAL A 274 -14.13 -7.11 5.96
CA VAL A 274 -15.12 -7.34 4.92
C VAL A 274 -16.43 -6.69 5.34
N LEU A 275 -17.03 -5.92 4.43
CA LEU A 275 -18.33 -5.27 4.65
C LEU A 275 -19.36 -5.87 3.71
N ILE A 276 -20.51 -6.28 4.23
CA ILE A 276 -21.58 -6.91 3.43
C ILE A 276 -22.93 -6.23 3.73
N ASP A 277 -23.56 -5.69 2.69
CA ASP A 277 -24.98 -5.30 2.73
C ASP A 277 -25.80 -6.36 2.00
N TYR A 278 -26.35 -7.29 2.75
CA TYR A 278 -27.14 -8.40 2.21
C TYR A 278 -28.42 -7.95 1.51
N LYS A 279 -28.99 -6.84 1.93
CA LYS A 279 -30.23 -6.30 1.35
C LYS A 279 -29.99 -5.77 -0.06
N ASN A 280 -28.89 -5.10 -0.27
CA ASN A 280 -28.54 -4.48 -1.55
C ASN A 280 -27.58 -5.34 -2.38
N HIS A 281 -27.16 -6.50 -1.87
CA HIS A 281 -26.21 -7.42 -2.52
C HIS A 281 -24.87 -6.75 -2.84
N ILE A 282 -24.33 -6.00 -1.87
CA ILE A 282 -23.07 -5.29 -2.00
C ILE A 282 -22.05 -5.89 -1.01
N ALA A 283 -20.83 -6.12 -1.46
CA ALA A 283 -19.72 -6.49 -0.59
C ALA A 283 -18.47 -5.69 -0.95
N PHE A 284 -17.75 -5.22 0.08
CA PHE A 284 -16.39 -4.71 -0.02
C PHE A 284 -15.48 -5.70 0.70
N THR A 285 -14.65 -6.38 -0.04
CA THR A 285 -13.90 -7.55 0.45
C THR A 285 -12.46 -7.24 0.79
N GLY A 286 -12.00 -6.00 0.56
CA GLY A 286 -10.59 -5.70 0.61
C GLY A 286 -9.80 -6.70 -0.26
N ASP A 287 -8.68 -7.15 0.24
CA ASP A 287 -7.82 -8.12 -0.42
C ASP A 287 -8.05 -9.58 0.03
N VAL A 288 -9.01 -9.82 0.95
CA VAL A 288 -9.47 -11.19 1.25
C VAL A 288 -9.91 -11.88 -0.03
N TYR A 289 -10.63 -11.16 -0.91
CA TYR A 289 -11.04 -11.70 -2.20
C TYR A 289 -10.72 -10.72 -3.34
N ILE A 290 -9.87 -11.16 -4.27
CA ILE A 290 -9.48 -10.43 -5.48
C ILE A 290 -10.01 -11.15 -6.71
N ASN A 291 -10.78 -10.46 -7.55
CA ASN A 291 -11.26 -11.02 -8.81
C ASN A 291 -10.17 -10.95 -9.89
N VAL A 292 -9.26 -11.92 -9.90
CA VAL A 292 -8.17 -12.01 -10.86
C VAL A 292 -8.63 -12.20 -12.32
N HIS A 293 -9.85 -12.67 -12.53
CA HIS A 293 -10.42 -12.82 -13.88
C HIS A 293 -10.94 -11.52 -14.49
N GLY A 294 -11.16 -10.50 -13.65
CA GLY A 294 -11.64 -9.18 -14.07
C GLY A 294 -10.53 -8.14 -14.30
N LEU A 295 -9.26 -8.52 -14.13
CA LEU A 295 -8.12 -7.62 -14.31
C LEU A 295 -7.97 -7.18 -15.77
N THR A 296 -7.66 -5.89 -15.97
CA THR A 296 -7.17 -5.41 -17.27
C THR A 296 -5.76 -5.92 -17.54
N ALA A 297 -5.27 -5.79 -18.76
CA ALA A 297 -3.90 -6.19 -19.09
C ALA A 297 -2.86 -5.42 -18.25
N GLU A 298 -3.09 -4.13 -18.01
CA GLU A 298 -2.25 -3.29 -17.17
C GLU A 298 -2.30 -3.72 -15.71
N GLN A 299 -3.47 -4.00 -15.17
CA GLN A 299 -3.62 -4.51 -13.80
C GLN A 299 -2.91 -5.87 -13.63
N ALA A 300 -3.02 -6.77 -14.61
CA ALA A 300 -2.32 -8.05 -14.61
C ALA A 300 -0.79 -7.87 -14.65
N GLU A 301 -0.29 -6.89 -15.40
CA GLU A 301 1.13 -6.54 -15.43
C GLU A 301 1.64 -6.08 -14.06
N TYR A 302 0.91 -5.20 -13.37
CA TYR A 302 1.24 -4.77 -12.00
C TYR A 302 1.28 -5.93 -11.01
N ASN A 303 0.28 -6.81 -11.07
CA ASN A 303 0.16 -7.94 -10.13
C ASN A 303 1.32 -8.95 -10.22
N GLN A 304 2.10 -8.96 -11.29
CA GLN A 304 3.29 -9.80 -11.39
C GLN A 304 4.39 -9.38 -10.41
N TYR A 305 4.40 -8.12 -9.98
CA TYR A 305 5.47 -7.56 -9.14
C TYR A 305 5.06 -7.42 -7.68
N ALA A 306 3.78 -7.52 -7.35
CA ALA A 306 3.28 -7.36 -5.99
C ALA A 306 3.98 -8.26 -4.95
N PRO A 307 4.21 -9.58 -5.19
CA PRO A 307 4.80 -10.45 -4.18
C PRO A 307 6.34 -10.52 -4.19
N ILE A 308 7.06 -9.57 -4.76
CA ILE A 308 8.50 -9.64 -5.11
C ILE A 308 9.40 -10.37 -4.08
N LEU A 309 9.31 -10.01 -2.79
CA LEU A 309 10.07 -10.65 -1.71
C LEU A 309 9.23 -11.56 -0.81
N MET A 310 7.92 -11.38 -0.82
CA MET A 310 7.05 -12.03 0.13
C MET A 310 6.47 -13.35 -0.36
N THR A 311 6.77 -13.78 -1.58
CA THR A 311 6.20 -14.97 -2.24
C THR A 311 4.66 -14.98 -2.36
N SER A 312 3.98 -14.22 -1.54
CA SER A 312 2.55 -13.95 -1.55
C SER A 312 2.31 -12.56 -0.96
N VAL A 313 1.27 -11.89 -1.39
CA VAL A 313 0.76 -10.66 -0.77
C VAL A 313 0.06 -10.95 0.56
N ASP A 314 -0.39 -12.20 0.75
CA ASP A 314 -1.02 -12.65 2.00
C ASP A 314 0.04 -12.89 3.09
N THR A 315 -0.24 -12.48 4.32
CA THR A 315 0.61 -12.75 5.50
C THR A 315 0.63 -14.25 5.81
N ASP A 316 -0.52 -14.91 5.71
CA ASP A 316 -0.72 -16.35 5.76
C ASP A 316 -1.67 -16.79 4.64
N PRO A 317 -1.14 -17.27 3.50
CA PRO A 317 -1.97 -17.66 2.34
C PRO A 317 -2.96 -18.78 2.63
N LYS A 318 -2.63 -19.70 3.55
CA LYS A 318 -3.53 -20.78 3.93
C LYS A 318 -4.72 -20.24 4.71
N LEU A 319 -4.45 -19.41 5.71
CA LEU A 319 -5.49 -18.76 6.52
C LEU A 319 -6.36 -17.85 5.66
N CYS A 320 -5.77 -17.08 4.73
CA CYS A 320 -6.53 -16.25 3.80
C CYS A 320 -7.46 -17.10 2.89
N GLY A 321 -7.01 -18.29 2.51
CA GLY A 321 -7.87 -19.27 1.82
C GLY A 321 -9.04 -19.76 2.66
N GLU A 322 -8.86 -19.92 3.98
CA GLU A 322 -9.92 -20.27 4.92
C GLU A 322 -10.90 -19.09 5.13
N GLU A 323 -10.40 -17.86 5.12
CA GLU A 323 -11.23 -16.64 5.21
C GLU A 323 -12.10 -16.42 3.96
N ARG A 324 -11.65 -16.89 2.79
CA ARG A 324 -12.41 -16.82 1.52
C ARG A 324 -13.50 -17.87 1.41
N ALA A 325 -13.42 -18.96 2.15
CA ALA A 325 -14.35 -20.10 2.06
C ALA A 325 -15.65 -19.88 2.82
#